data_b1bb177b69fa69d3d158fa209962bad0
#
_entry.id   b1bb177b69fa69d3d158fa209962bad0
#
_cell.length_a   1.000
_cell.length_b   1.000
_cell.length_c   1.000
_cell.angle_alpha   90.00
_cell.angle_beta   90.00
_cell.angle_gamma   90.00
#
_symmetry.space_group_name_H-M   'P 1'
#
loop_
_entity.id
_entity.type
_entity.pdbx_description
1 polymer ?
#
loop_
_entity_poly.entity_id
_entity_poly.type
_entity_poly.pdbx_seq_one_letter_code
_entity_poly.pdbx_strand_id
1 'polypeptide(L)'
;MAWFKKVRKPIESANKESRVPEGLWVKCPSCAQIIYNKDLAASLSVCTKCAHHFRLTAAERLRSLFDGSWTEHDTGLRSTDPLRFTDTKPYKKRLETTIASTGMLDAVVTATGQIGGRDVVVAAMEYSFIGGSMGVVVGEKITRAIEAAIEYQQPVVIVSCSGGARMMEGALSLMQMAKISAALARLDRARLPYISVLTDPTTGGVTASFAMLGDENIAEPRALIGFAGPRVIEQTIRQKLPEGFQRSEFLLEHGMLDMVVDRRELKDVITRILTFGAKPRAAGPAVVTARS
;
A
#
# COMPACT_ATOMS: atom_id res chain seq x y z
N MET A 1 -46.77 -58.04 24.44
CA MET A 1 -45.57 -58.56 23.82
C MET A 1 -44.84 -57.42 23.06
N ALA A 2 -43.80 -56.87 23.66
CA ALA A 2 -43.01 -55.78 23.05
C ALA A 2 -41.55 -56.27 22.90
N TRP A 3 -41.26 -56.84 21.74
CA TRP A 3 -39.94 -57.35 21.44
C TRP A 3 -39.33 -56.45 20.35
N PHE A 4 -38.02 -56.06 20.59
CA PHE A 4 -37.13 -55.25 19.71
C PHE A 4 -37.36 -53.73 19.72
N LYS A 5 -36.90 -53.07 20.80
CA LYS A 5 -36.34 -51.70 20.69
C LYS A 5 -34.87 -51.77 20.40
N LYS A 6 -34.49 -51.58 19.15
CA LYS A 6 -33.08 -51.40 18.74
C LYS A 6 -32.59 -50.03 19.22
N VAL A 7 -31.80 -49.98 20.29
CA VAL A 7 -31.11 -48.75 20.73
C VAL A 7 -30.05 -48.46 19.72
N ARG A 8 -30.30 -47.47 18.83
CA ARG A 8 -29.28 -46.90 17.94
C ARG A 8 -28.36 -46.05 18.81
N LYS A 9 -27.13 -46.52 19.07
CA LYS A 9 -26.08 -45.66 19.60
C LYS A 9 -25.75 -44.63 18.51
N PRO A 10 -25.63 -43.30 18.84
CA PRO A 10 -25.09 -42.32 17.90
C PRO A 10 -23.72 -42.78 17.46
N ILE A 11 -23.47 -42.76 16.14
CA ILE A 11 -22.12 -42.95 15.61
C ILE A 11 -21.36 -41.68 16.02
N GLU A 12 -20.47 -41.79 16.98
CA GLU A 12 -19.51 -40.72 17.25
C GLU A 12 -18.69 -40.55 15.95
N SER A 13 -18.94 -39.47 15.25
CA SER A 13 -18.08 -39.04 14.16
C SER A 13 -16.72 -38.75 14.79
N ALA A 14 -15.76 -39.65 14.58
CA ALA A 14 -14.38 -39.36 14.90
C ALA A 14 -14.06 -38.00 14.25
N ASN A 15 -13.76 -37.01 15.07
CA ASN A 15 -13.28 -35.70 14.63
C ASN A 15 -12.05 -35.98 13.78
N LYS A 16 -12.22 -36.07 12.44
CA LYS A 16 -11.10 -36.12 11.52
C LYS A 16 -10.48 -34.75 11.59
N GLU A 17 -9.47 -34.57 12.43
CA GLU A 17 -8.56 -33.43 12.34
C GLU A 17 -8.19 -33.29 10.88
N SER A 18 -8.53 -32.15 10.32
CA SER A 18 -8.17 -31.81 8.95
C SER A 18 -6.64 -31.89 8.86
N ARG A 19 -6.12 -32.89 8.15
CA ARG A 19 -4.68 -33.08 7.91
C ARG A 19 -4.09 -32.04 6.97
N VAL A 20 -4.88 -31.04 6.56
CA VAL A 20 -4.41 -29.94 5.72
C VAL A 20 -3.86 -28.86 6.65
N PRO A 21 -2.55 -28.56 6.62
CA PRO A 21 -1.98 -27.49 7.42
C PRO A 21 -2.73 -26.17 7.14
N GLU A 22 -3.08 -25.46 8.21
CA GLU A 22 -3.70 -24.15 8.07
C GLU A 22 -2.81 -23.22 7.25
N GLY A 23 -3.39 -22.44 6.33
CA GLY A 23 -2.67 -21.46 5.52
C GLY A 23 -2.15 -21.95 4.16
N LEU A 24 -2.34 -23.23 3.77
CA LEU A 24 -1.94 -23.70 2.44
C LEU A 24 -2.84 -23.19 1.31
N TRP A 25 -4.10 -22.88 1.61
CA TRP A 25 -5.11 -22.49 0.63
C TRP A 25 -5.79 -21.20 1.03
N VAL A 26 -6.01 -20.33 0.04
CA VAL A 26 -6.70 -19.05 0.20
C VAL A 26 -7.91 -19.03 -0.73
N LYS A 27 -9.07 -18.64 -0.20
CA LYS A 27 -10.27 -18.41 -1.00
C LYS A 27 -10.26 -16.98 -1.55
N CYS A 28 -10.33 -16.83 -2.86
CA CYS A 28 -10.41 -15.51 -3.49
C CYS A 28 -11.73 -14.82 -3.12
N PRO A 29 -11.71 -13.59 -2.60
CA PRO A 29 -12.92 -12.86 -2.23
C PRO A 29 -13.75 -12.41 -3.45
N SER A 30 -13.13 -12.33 -4.64
CA SER A 30 -13.79 -11.90 -5.87
C SER A 30 -14.47 -13.06 -6.61
N CYS A 31 -13.76 -14.16 -6.90
CA CYS A 31 -14.29 -15.27 -7.67
C CYS A 31 -14.61 -16.52 -6.84
N ALA A 32 -14.42 -16.49 -5.54
CA ALA A 32 -14.64 -17.57 -4.58
C ALA A 32 -13.83 -18.86 -4.84
N GLN A 33 -12.93 -18.88 -5.81
CA GLN A 33 -12.06 -20.01 -6.10
C GLN A 33 -11.00 -20.18 -5.00
N ILE A 34 -10.65 -21.44 -4.77
CA ILE A 34 -9.57 -21.81 -3.83
C ILE A 34 -8.25 -21.81 -4.58
N ILE A 35 -7.26 -21.10 -4.06
CA ILE A 35 -5.94 -20.91 -4.68
C ILE A 35 -4.88 -21.44 -3.73
N TYR A 36 -3.88 -22.13 -4.25
CA TYR A 36 -2.73 -22.55 -3.46
C TYR A 36 -1.85 -21.34 -3.12
N ASN A 37 -1.47 -21.21 -1.85
CA ASN A 37 -0.81 -20.01 -1.36
C ASN A 37 0.57 -19.76 -2.03
N LYS A 38 1.30 -20.82 -2.42
CA LYS A 38 2.55 -20.68 -3.16
C LYS A 38 2.34 -20.11 -4.57
N ASP A 39 1.26 -20.53 -5.25
CA ASP A 39 0.94 -20.02 -6.58
C ASP A 39 0.51 -18.56 -6.50
N LEU A 40 -0.23 -18.20 -5.45
CA LEU A 40 -0.61 -16.82 -5.16
C LEU A 40 0.63 -15.95 -4.90
N ALA A 41 1.57 -16.42 -4.10
CA ALA A 41 2.82 -15.71 -3.83
C ALA A 41 3.68 -15.56 -5.10
N ALA A 42 3.78 -16.61 -5.93
CA ALA A 42 4.51 -16.56 -7.19
C ALA A 42 3.91 -15.56 -8.20
N SER A 43 2.58 -15.31 -8.11
CA SER A 43 1.87 -14.31 -8.92
C SER A 43 1.79 -12.94 -8.27
N LEU A 44 2.66 -12.61 -7.30
CA LEU A 44 2.65 -11.36 -6.53
C LEU A 44 1.30 -11.08 -5.86
N SER A 45 0.67 -12.12 -5.30
CA SER A 45 -0.65 -12.03 -4.66
C SER A 45 -1.76 -11.54 -5.61
N VAL A 46 -1.67 -11.88 -6.89
CA VAL A 46 -2.74 -11.70 -7.88
C VAL A 46 -3.44 -13.04 -8.12
N CYS A 47 -4.76 -13.06 -8.05
CA CYS A 47 -5.54 -14.26 -8.29
C CYS A 47 -5.30 -14.81 -9.69
N THR A 48 -4.84 -16.04 -9.81
CA THR A 48 -4.56 -16.70 -11.10
C THR A 48 -5.81 -17.00 -11.92
N LYS A 49 -7.02 -16.86 -11.32
CA LYS A 49 -8.30 -17.16 -11.97
C LYS A 49 -9.05 -15.91 -12.45
N CYS A 50 -9.07 -14.84 -11.66
CA CYS A 50 -9.85 -13.64 -11.97
C CYS A 50 -9.04 -12.34 -11.90
N ALA A 51 -7.73 -12.43 -11.76
CA ALA A 51 -6.83 -11.27 -11.63
C ALA A 51 -7.19 -10.31 -10.47
N HIS A 52 -7.89 -10.80 -9.43
CA HIS A 52 -8.09 -9.99 -8.23
C HIS A 52 -6.76 -9.77 -7.50
N HIS A 53 -6.45 -8.52 -7.20
CA HIS A 53 -5.25 -8.11 -6.49
C HIS A 53 -5.51 -8.19 -4.98
N PHE A 54 -4.91 -9.16 -4.30
CA PHE A 54 -4.90 -9.19 -2.84
C PHE A 54 -4.00 -8.09 -2.30
N ARG A 55 -4.23 -7.65 -1.07
CA ARG A 55 -3.33 -6.68 -0.43
C ARG A 55 -1.96 -7.29 -0.18
N LEU A 56 -0.94 -6.49 -0.39
CA LEU A 56 0.44 -6.79 -0.02
C LEU A 56 0.81 -6.01 1.23
N THR A 57 1.67 -6.59 2.04
CA THR A 57 2.38 -5.85 3.08
C THR A 57 3.37 -4.86 2.48
N ALA A 58 3.76 -3.84 3.25
CA ALA A 58 4.78 -2.87 2.81
C ALA A 58 6.09 -3.57 2.42
N ALA A 59 6.53 -4.57 3.18
CA ALA A 59 7.74 -5.34 2.88
C ALA A 59 7.63 -6.15 1.57
N GLU A 60 6.47 -6.79 1.30
CA GLU A 60 6.23 -7.48 0.04
C GLU A 60 6.21 -6.50 -1.14
N ARG A 61 5.65 -5.31 -0.92
CA ARG A 61 5.63 -4.24 -1.92
C ARG A 61 7.05 -3.79 -2.27
N LEU A 62 7.89 -3.51 -1.29
CA LEU A 62 9.29 -3.16 -1.52
C LEU A 62 10.04 -4.28 -2.27
N ARG A 63 9.83 -5.53 -1.86
CA ARG A 63 10.43 -6.70 -2.53
C ARG A 63 9.99 -6.84 -3.98
N SER A 64 8.75 -6.47 -4.32
CA SER A 64 8.25 -6.54 -5.69
C SER A 64 8.79 -5.42 -6.60
N LEU A 65 9.24 -4.32 -6.03
CA LEU A 65 9.72 -3.15 -6.77
C LEU A 65 11.24 -3.10 -6.90
N PHE A 66 11.97 -3.31 -5.80
CA PHE A 66 13.43 -3.21 -5.83
C PHE A 66 14.10 -4.35 -6.60
N ASP A 67 15.26 -4.07 -7.17
CA ASP A 67 16.07 -5.04 -7.92
C ASP A 67 16.78 -6.05 -7.02
N GLY A 68 16.95 -5.72 -5.74
CA GLY A 68 17.65 -6.53 -4.75
C GLY A 68 17.47 -6.00 -3.34
N SER A 69 18.55 -5.84 -2.60
CA SER A 69 18.54 -5.28 -1.25
C SER A 69 18.18 -3.79 -1.24
N TRP A 70 17.60 -3.36 -0.14
CA TRP A 70 17.27 -1.96 0.13
C TRP A 70 17.66 -1.58 1.55
N THR A 71 17.73 -0.30 1.81
CA THR A 71 17.99 0.26 3.15
C THR A 71 16.75 0.96 3.65
N GLU A 72 16.22 0.52 4.79
CA GLU A 72 15.07 1.18 5.44
C GLU A 72 15.52 2.36 6.27
N HIS A 73 14.69 3.41 6.28
CA HIS A 73 14.94 4.65 7.01
C HIS A 73 13.91 4.88 8.11
N ASP A 74 14.29 5.67 9.12
CA ASP A 74 13.43 6.10 10.21
C ASP A 74 12.69 4.95 10.93
N THR A 75 13.35 3.80 11.06
CA THR A 75 12.77 2.57 11.62
C THR A 75 12.36 2.70 13.08
N GLY A 76 12.90 3.67 13.83
CA GLY A 76 12.59 3.92 15.25
C GLY A 76 11.41 4.86 15.50
N LEU A 77 10.83 5.49 14.47
CA LEU A 77 9.73 6.45 14.67
C LEU A 77 8.42 5.71 14.98
N ARG A 78 7.72 6.18 16.02
CA ARG A 78 6.45 5.62 16.47
C ARG A 78 5.49 6.69 16.97
N SER A 79 4.18 6.47 16.83
CA SER A 79 3.14 7.33 17.41
C SER A 79 3.12 7.27 18.93
N THR A 80 2.80 8.40 19.58
CA THR A 80 2.88 8.57 21.04
C THR A 80 1.56 8.94 21.70
N ASP A 81 0.45 9.03 20.98
CA ASP A 81 -0.86 9.48 21.49
C ASP A 81 -0.81 10.81 22.26
N PRO A 82 -0.39 11.92 21.62
CA PRO A 82 -0.25 13.21 22.30
C PRO A 82 -1.60 13.79 22.77
N LEU A 83 -2.72 13.36 22.17
CA LEU A 83 -4.07 13.84 22.50
C LEU A 83 -4.75 13.00 23.58
N ARG A 84 -4.18 11.88 24.01
CA ARG A 84 -4.78 10.90 24.93
C ARG A 84 -6.18 10.50 24.47
N PHE A 85 -6.30 10.24 23.16
CA PHE A 85 -7.57 9.96 22.52
C PHE A 85 -8.19 8.66 23.01
N THR A 86 -9.48 8.71 23.30
CA THR A 86 -10.28 7.53 23.67
C THR A 86 -11.64 7.62 23.01
N ASP A 87 -12.01 6.57 22.26
CA ASP A 87 -13.38 6.31 21.81
C ASP A 87 -13.91 5.06 22.53
N THR A 88 -14.09 3.94 21.83
CA THR A 88 -14.43 2.63 22.44
C THR A 88 -13.24 2.02 23.19
N LYS A 89 -12.00 2.40 22.83
CA LYS A 89 -10.75 1.95 23.43
C LYS A 89 -9.71 3.08 23.37
N PRO A 90 -8.83 3.19 24.37
CA PRO A 90 -7.72 4.16 24.33
C PRO A 90 -6.84 3.94 23.11
N TYR A 91 -6.46 5.02 22.41
CA TYR A 91 -5.59 4.95 21.23
C TYR A 91 -4.24 4.30 21.54
N LYS A 92 -3.66 4.63 22.69
CA LYS A 92 -2.42 4.00 23.16
C LYS A 92 -2.51 2.47 23.17
N LYS A 93 -3.63 1.90 23.66
CA LYS A 93 -3.84 0.46 23.68
C LYS A 93 -4.00 -0.12 22.28
N ARG A 94 -4.61 0.63 21.33
CA ARG A 94 -4.67 0.21 19.92
C ARG A 94 -3.27 0.15 19.31
N LEU A 95 -2.44 1.18 19.55
CA LEU A 95 -1.05 1.20 19.09
C LEU A 95 -0.28 -0.02 19.61
N GLU A 96 -0.32 -0.27 20.92
CA GLU A 96 0.36 -1.42 21.55
C GLU A 96 -0.09 -2.75 20.93
N THR A 97 -1.40 -2.94 20.76
CA THR A 97 -1.96 -4.17 20.15
C THR A 97 -1.54 -4.32 18.69
N THR A 98 -1.58 -3.23 17.91
CA THR A 98 -1.23 -3.27 16.49
C THR A 98 0.26 -3.50 16.30
N ILE A 99 1.12 -2.84 17.09
CA ILE A 99 2.57 -3.08 17.09
C ILE A 99 2.87 -4.55 17.39
N ALA A 100 2.23 -5.12 18.42
CA ALA A 100 2.42 -6.52 18.78
C ALA A 100 1.99 -7.50 17.68
N SER A 101 0.92 -7.18 16.94
CA SER A 101 0.38 -8.06 15.90
C SER A 101 1.08 -7.90 14.55
N THR A 102 1.60 -6.72 14.22
CA THR A 102 2.21 -6.43 12.92
C THR A 102 3.74 -6.42 12.95
N GLY A 103 4.34 -6.24 14.12
CA GLY A 103 5.78 -5.99 14.28
C GLY A 103 6.23 -4.60 13.78
N MET A 104 5.30 -3.77 13.30
CA MET A 104 5.59 -2.44 12.77
C MET A 104 5.33 -1.35 13.81
N LEU A 105 6.03 -0.24 13.72
CA LEU A 105 5.86 0.91 14.63
C LEU A 105 4.85 1.93 14.10
N ASP A 106 4.61 1.99 12.79
CA ASP A 106 3.55 2.77 12.15
C ASP A 106 3.23 2.28 10.73
N ALA A 107 2.26 2.91 10.05
CA ALA A 107 1.63 2.45 8.82
C ALA A 107 2.42 2.75 7.53
N VAL A 108 3.73 2.94 7.59
CA VAL A 108 4.58 3.16 6.40
C VAL A 108 6.01 2.68 6.63
N VAL A 109 6.58 2.09 5.59
CA VAL A 109 8.02 1.81 5.47
C VAL A 109 8.60 2.75 4.41
N THR A 110 9.71 3.41 4.72
CA THR A 110 10.48 4.23 3.79
C THR A 110 11.84 3.60 3.57
N ALA A 111 12.27 3.53 2.31
CA ALA A 111 13.50 2.83 1.95
C ALA A 111 14.16 3.45 0.71
N THR A 112 15.46 3.23 0.57
CA THR A 112 16.23 3.52 -0.63
C THR A 112 16.76 2.22 -1.23
N GLY A 113 16.80 2.14 -2.55
CA GLY A 113 17.28 0.99 -3.31
C GLY A 113 17.27 1.29 -4.80
N GLN A 114 17.32 0.25 -5.62
CA GLN A 114 17.32 0.41 -7.08
C GLN A 114 16.08 -0.21 -7.71
N ILE A 115 15.52 0.48 -8.71
CA ILE A 115 14.48 -0.03 -9.61
C ILE A 115 14.97 0.16 -11.04
N GLY A 116 15.13 -0.95 -11.77
CA GLY A 116 15.69 -0.93 -13.12
C GLY A 116 17.10 -0.33 -13.18
N GLY A 117 17.94 -0.62 -12.17
CA GLY A 117 19.30 -0.09 -12.04
C GLY A 117 19.40 1.39 -11.68
N ARG A 118 18.30 2.05 -11.29
CA ARG A 118 18.27 3.46 -10.87
C ARG A 118 18.01 3.58 -9.38
N ASP A 119 18.79 4.42 -8.72
CA ASP A 119 18.57 4.73 -7.31
C ASP A 119 17.26 5.50 -7.14
N VAL A 120 16.44 5.09 -6.18
CA VAL A 120 15.10 5.62 -5.94
C VAL A 120 14.75 5.58 -4.46
N VAL A 121 13.99 6.55 -4.01
CA VAL A 121 13.39 6.57 -2.68
C VAL A 121 11.95 6.04 -2.79
N VAL A 122 11.61 5.03 -1.99
CA VAL A 122 10.28 4.42 -1.98
C VAL A 122 9.65 4.55 -0.60
N ALA A 123 8.39 4.97 -0.55
CA ALA A 123 7.55 4.88 0.64
C ALA A 123 6.40 3.91 0.36
N ALA A 124 6.25 2.85 1.13
CA ALA A 124 5.17 1.88 1.00
C ALA A 124 4.29 1.88 2.25
N MET A 125 2.99 2.18 2.09
CA MET A 125 2.03 2.18 3.19
C MET A 125 1.58 0.76 3.54
N GLU A 126 1.31 0.56 4.84
CA GLU A 126 0.90 -0.73 5.41
C GLU A 126 -0.52 -0.68 5.94
N TYR A 127 -1.43 -1.39 5.26
CA TYR A 127 -2.85 -1.37 5.62
C TYR A 127 -3.16 -2.11 6.93
N SER A 128 -2.38 -3.12 7.30
CA SER A 128 -2.57 -3.88 8.53
C SER A 128 -2.35 -3.04 9.79
N PHE A 129 -1.60 -1.93 9.67
CA PHE A 129 -1.42 -0.99 10.76
C PHE A 129 -2.53 0.08 10.77
N ILE A 130 -3.56 -0.15 11.58
CA ILE A 130 -4.72 0.76 11.76
C ILE A 130 -5.31 1.21 10.41
N GLY A 131 -5.56 0.26 9.49
CA GLY A 131 -6.12 0.54 8.17
C GLY A 131 -5.24 1.41 7.27
N GLY A 132 -3.93 1.40 7.45
CA GLY A 132 -3.02 2.25 6.69
C GLY A 132 -3.21 3.75 6.94
N SER A 133 -3.87 4.13 8.04
CA SER A 133 -4.24 5.52 8.27
C SER A 133 -3.02 6.42 8.50
N MET A 134 -3.05 7.59 7.85
CA MET A 134 -2.00 8.60 7.95
C MET A 134 -2.08 9.34 9.28
N GLY A 135 -1.14 9.08 10.19
CA GLY A 135 -0.86 9.85 11.40
C GLY A 135 0.40 10.69 11.24
N VAL A 136 0.83 11.30 12.36
CA VAL A 136 2.03 12.16 12.41
C VAL A 136 3.27 11.43 11.92
N VAL A 137 3.45 10.16 12.32
CA VAL A 137 4.63 9.38 11.94
C VAL A 137 4.64 9.06 10.45
N VAL A 138 3.50 8.70 9.86
CA VAL A 138 3.40 8.49 8.41
C VAL A 138 3.80 9.77 7.66
N GLY A 139 3.23 10.91 8.07
CA GLY A 139 3.55 12.20 7.47
C GLY A 139 5.02 12.58 7.61
N GLU A 140 5.62 12.36 8.79
CA GLU A 140 7.04 12.61 9.03
C GLU A 140 7.93 11.74 8.16
N LYS A 141 7.70 10.42 8.13
CA LYS A 141 8.51 9.48 7.35
C LYS A 141 8.46 9.78 5.86
N ILE A 142 7.26 10.04 5.30
CA ILE A 142 7.11 10.40 3.89
C ILE A 142 7.80 11.74 3.60
N THR A 143 7.66 12.74 4.49
CA THR A 143 8.35 14.03 4.33
C THR A 143 9.86 13.86 4.31
N ARG A 144 10.43 13.11 5.24
CA ARG A 144 11.88 12.82 5.27
C ARG A 144 12.35 12.04 4.04
N ALA A 145 11.56 11.08 3.58
CA ALA A 145 11.86 10.36 2.35
C ALA A 145 11.93 11.31 1.14
N ILE A 146 11.02 12.27 1.03
CA ILE A 146 11.05 13.29 -0.03
C ILE A 146 12.27 14.21 0.15
N GLU A 147 12.58 14.64 1.36
CA GLU A 147 13.75 15.47 1.65
C GLU A 147 15.07 14.76 1.32
N ALA A 148 15.19 13.48 1.68
CA ALA A 148 16.33 12.66 1.28
C ALA A 148 16.44 12.51 -0.26
N ALA A 149 15.31 12.32 -0.94
CA ALA A 149 15.29 12.27 -2.40
C ALA A 149 15.80 13.58 -3.04
N ILE A 150 15.47 14.73 -2.47
CA ILE A 150 15.98 16.04 -2.91
C ILE A 150 17.50 16.12 -2.68
N GLU A 151 17.95 15.73 -1.49
CA GLU A 151 19.39 15.74 -1.13
C GLU A 151 20.22 14.86 -2.06
N TYR A 152 19.76 13.64 -2.32
CA TYR A 152 20.47 12.66 -3.14
C TYR A 152 20.14 12.75 -4.64
N GLN A 153 19.30 13.72 -5.04
CA GLN A 153 18.85 13.91 -6.43
C GLN A 153 18.23 12.64 -7.04
N GLN A 154 17.38 11.98 -6.27
CA GLN A 154 16.70 10.73 -6.63
C GLN A 154 15.20 10.97 -6.86
N PRO A 155 14.54 10.18 -7.73
CA PRO A 155 13.09 10.15 -7.87
C PRO A 155 12.43 9.53 -6.62
N VAL A 156 11.14 9.83 -6.45
CA VAL A 156 10.31 9.29 -5.36
C VAL A 156 9.20 8.42 -5.93
N VAL A 157 8.98 7.26 -5.31
CA VAL A 157 7.81 6.41 -5.54
C VAL A 157 7.05 6.25 -4.22
N ILE A 158 5.78 6.62 -4.17
CA ILE A 158 4.94 6.38 -2.99
C ILE A 158 3.83 5.40 -3.35
N VAL A 159 3.80 4.27 -2.66
CA VAL A 159 2.73 3.27 -2.79
C VAL A 159 1.72 3.47 -1.68
N SER A 160 0.57 3.99 -2.03
CA SER A 160 -0.53 4.30 -1.12
C SER A 160 -1.46 3.10 -0.92
N CYS A 161 -1.74 2.77 0.36
CA CYS A 161 -2.76 1.80 0.76
C CYS A 161 -3.33 2.26 2.10
N SER A 162 -4.47 3.00 2.08
CA SER A 162 -4.90 3.75 3.25
C SER A 162 -6.41 3.99 3.29
N GLY A 163 -6.96 3.91 4.51
CA GLY A 163 -8.30 4.38 4.84
C GLY A 163 -8.40 5.90 5.05
N GLY A 164 -7.30 6.67 4.94
CA GLY A 164 -7.28 8.12 5.06
C GLY A 164 -6.54 8.65 6.30
N ALA A 165 -6.90 9.85 6.75
CA ALA A 165 -6.29 10.47 7.93
C ALA A 165 -6.66 9.73 9.22
N ARG A 166 -5.70 9.62 10.15
CA ARG A 166 -5.86 8.92 11.42
C ARG A 166 -6.68 9.75 12.40
N MET A 167 -7.96 9.41 12.58
CA MET A 167 -8.90 10.15 13.43
C MET A 167 -8.41 10.31 14.87
N MET A 168 -7.73 9.32 15.44
CA MET A 168 -7.24 9.35 16.80
C MET A 168 -6.15 10.42 17.05
N GLU A 169 -5.54 10.93 16.00
CA GLU A 169 -4.58 12.01 16.06
C GLU A 169 -5.18 13.38 15.67
N GLY A 170 -6.48 13.44 15.45
CA GLY A 170 -7.26 14.67 15.23
C GLY A 170 -6.64 15.58 14.16
N ALA A 171 -6.55 16.88 14.45
CA ALA A 171 -6.00 17.87 13.53
C ALA A 171 -4.53 17.61 13.17
N LEU A 172 -3.76 16.91 14.02
CA LEU A 172 -2.37 16.58 13.72
C LEU A 172 -2.26 15.69 12.48
N SER A 173 -3.20 14.75 12.28
CA SER A 173 -3.23 13.92 11.08
C SER A 173 -3.58 14.73 9.82
N LEU A 174 -4.47 15.72 9.92
CA LEU A 174 -4.81 16.59 8.79
C LEU A 174 -3.63 17.50 8.38
N MET A 175 -2.85 17.97 9.35
CA MET A 175 -1.65 18.77 9.09
C MET A 175 -0.58 17.99 8.30
N GLN A 176 -0.61 16.65 8.33
CA GLN A 176 0.32 15.85 7.53
C GLN A 176 0.03 15.98 6.03
N MET A 177 -1.21 16.20 5.63
CA MET A 177 -1.57 16.47 4.23
C MET A 177 -0.80 17.69 3.70
N ALA A 178 -0.86 18.81 4.44
CA ALA A 178 -0.16 20.04 4.07
C ALA A 178 1.37 19.85 4.12
N LYS A 179 1.88 19.14 5.12
CA LYS A 179 3.32 18.89 5.31
C LYS A 179 3.91 18.11 4.13
N ILE A 180 3.28 17.00 3.75
CA ILE A 180 3.76 16.18 2.63
C ILE A 180 3.63 16.96 1.32
N SER A 181 2.50 17.65 1.09
CA SER A 181 2.30 18.45 -0.14
C SER A 181 3.35 19.56 -0.26
N ALA A 182 3.74 20.20 0.84
CA ALA A 182 4.81 21.20 0.84
C ALA A 182 6.18 20.58 0.50
N ALA A 183 6.46 19.36 0.98
CA ALA A 183 7.68 18.65 0.62
C ALA A 183 7.68 18.26 -0.88
N LEU A 184 6.56 17.79 -1.42
CA LEU A 184 6.41 17.50 -2.85
C LEU A 184 6.59 18.74 -3.72
N ALA A 185 6.10 19.91 -3.29
CA ALA A 185 6.37 21.17 -4.00
C ALA A 185 7.86 21.54 -4.04
N ARG A 186 8.65 21.13 -3.05
CA ARG A 186 10.12 21.27 -3.07
C ARG A 186 10.77 20.26 -4.01
N LEU A 187 10.24 19.04 -4.07
CA LEU A 187 10.70 18.00 -5.01
C LEU A 187 10.50 18.43 -6.46
N ASP A 188 9.32 19.00 -6.79
CA ASP A 188 9.01 19.56 -8.11
C ASP A 188 9.99 20.68 -8.49
N ARG A 189 10.26 21.62 -7.57
CA ARG A 189 11.27 22.68 -7.81
C ARG A 189 12.66 22.10 -8.07
N ALA A 190 13.01 20.98 -7.46
CA ALA A 190 14.25 20.25 -7.73
C ALA A 190 14.22 19.47 -9.06
N ARG A 191 13.07 19.46 -9.76
CA ARG A 191 12.85 18.72 -11.01
C ARG A 191 13.14 17.23 -10.88
N LEU A 192 12.66 16.63 -9.79
CA LEU A 192 12.79 15.22 -9.51
C LEU A 192 11.41 14.55 -9.64
N PRO A 193 11.32 13.42 -10.36
CA PRO A 193 10.05 12.74 -10.59
C PRO A 193 9.41 12.21 -9.30
N TYR A 194 8.09 12.36 -9.20
CA TYR A 194 7.25 11.72 -8.22
C TYR A 194 6.25 10.77 -8.90
N ILE A 195 6.36 9.47 -8.65
CA ILE A 195 5.43 8.46 -9.13
C ILE A 195 4.52 8.05 -7.97
N SER A 196 3.23 8.28 -8.10
CA SER A 196 2.21 7.83 -7.15
C SER A 196 1.60 6.51 -7.60
N VAL A 197 1.68 5.48 -6.75
CA VAL A 197 1.04 4.19 -6.97
C VAL A 197 -0.12 4.03 -6.00
N LEU A 198 -1.34 3.95 -6.53
CA LEU A 198 -2.57 3.87 -5.76
C LEU A 198 -3.09 2.44 -5.73
N THR A 199 -3.22 1.87 -4.53
CA THR A 199 -3.68 0.49 -4.34
C THR A 199 -4.99 0.43 -3.55
N ASP A 200 -5.59 -0.76 -3.42
CA ASP A 200 -6.89 -0.94 -2.76
C ASP A 200 -6.76 -1.10 -1.22
N PRO A 201 -7.35 -0.17 -0.44
CA PRO A 201 -7.95 1.10 -0.82
C PRO A 201 -6.95 2.27 -0.71
N THR A 202 -7.19 3.36 -1.43
CA THR A 202 -6.55 4.67 -1.20
C THR A 202 -7.64 5.71 -1.04
N THR A 203 -7.94 6.13 0.20
CA THR A 203 -9.14 6.93 0.48
C THR A 203 -8.86 8.11 1.43
N GLY A 204 -9.83 8.98 1.57
CA GLY A 204 -9.86 10.07 2.54
C GLY A 204 -8.76 11.10 2.32
N GLY A 205 -8.13 11.55 3.41
CA GLY A 205 -7.08 12.56 3.37
C GLY A 205 -5.83 12.16 2.59
N VAL A 206 -5.56 10.87 2.42
CA VAL A 206 -4.44 10.39 1.60
C VAL A 206 -4.71 10.67 0.12
N THR A 207 -5.89 10.30 -0.40
CA THR A 207 -6.30 10.64 -1.77
C THR A 207 -6.40 12.14 -1.99
N ALA A 208 -6.98 12.88 -1.02
CA ALA A 208 -7.15 14.34 -1.13
C ALA A 208 -5.84 15.13 -0.95
N SER A 209 -4.70 14.45 -0.88
CA SER A 209 -3.38 15.09 -0.76
C SER A 209 -2.34 14.39 -1.63
N PHE A 210 -1.28 13.90 -1.06
CA PHE A 210 -0.10 13.44 -1.78
C PHE A 210 -0.36 12.30 -2.78
N ALA A 211 -1.35 11.44 -2.54
CA ALA A 211 -1.60 10.30 -3.43
C ALA A 211 -2.09 10.70 -4.85
N MET A 212 -2.63 11.91 -5.01
CA MET A 212 -3.08 12.45 -6.31
C MET A 212 -2.20 13.61 -6.81
N LEU A 213 -1.00 13.74 -6.28
CA LEU A 213 -0.03 14.79 -6.67
C LEU A 213 1.19 14.22 -7.42
N GLY A 214 1.11 12.98 -7.92
CA GLY A 214 2.16 12.39 -8.74
C GLY A 214 2.30 13.11 -10.08
N ASP A 215 3.53 13.15 -10.60
CA ASP A 215 3.76 13.45 -12.02
C ASP A 215 3.14 12.35 -12.89
N GLU A 216 3.09 11.12 -12.32
CA GLU A 216 2.37 9.96 -12.85
C GLU A 216 1.56 9.30 -11.74
N ASN A 217 0.25 9.20 -11.91
CA ASN A 217 -0.69 8.55 -11.00
C ASN A 217 -1.09 7.18 -11.55
N ILE A 218 -0.48 6.12 -11.03
CA ILE A 218 -0.67 4.75 -11.48
C ILE A 218 -1.54 4.00 -10.47
N ALA A 219 -2.60 3.35 -10.91
CA ALA A 219 -3.42 2.52 -10.02
C ALA A 219 -3.33 1.03 -10.33
N GLU A 220 -3.50 0.19 -9.31
CA GLU A 220 -3.77 -1.23 -9.51
C GLU A 220 -5.22 -1.43 -10.00
N PRO A 221 -5.49 -2.48 -10.82
CA PRO A 221 -6.83 -2.78 -11.29
C PRO A 221 -7.85 -2.93 -10.15
N ARG A 222 -9.02 -2.35 -10.34
CA ARG A 222 -10.17 -2.35 -9.41
C ARG A 222 -9.88 -1.75 -8.04
N ALA A 223 -8.80 -1.02 -7.86
CA ALA A 223 -8.51 -0.32 -6.61
C ALA A 223 -9.60 0.71 -6.29
N LEU A 224 -10.04 0.74 -5.03
CA LEU A 224 -10.96 1.76 -4.52
C LEU A 224 -10.15 3.02 -4.20
N ILE A 225 -10.39 4.08 -4.94
CA ILE A 225 -9.67 5.35 -4.81
C ILE A 225 -10.70 6.48 -4.75
N GLY A 226 -10.69 7.25 -3.66
CA GLY A 226 -11.65 8.36 -3.52
C GLY A 226 -11.57 9.01 -2.15
N PHE A 227 -12.23 10.16 -1.98
CA PHE A 227 -12.23 10.86 -0.70
C PHE A 227 -13.17 10.18 0.30
N ALA A 228 -14.48 10.25 0.08
CA ALA A 228 -15.45 9.53 0.89
C ALA A 228 -15.73 8.14 0.29
N GLY A 229 -15.93 7.14 1.15
CA GLY A 229 -16.30 5.82 0.66
C GLY A 229 -17.68 5.83 -0.05
N PRO A 230 -17.93 4.95 -1.04
CA PRO A 230 -19.17 4.91 -1.82
C PRO A 230 -20.43 4.86 -0.94
N ARG A 231 -20.41 4.05 0.10
CA ARG A 231 -21.54 3.91 1.05
C ARG A 231 -21.89 5.24 1.74
N VAL A 232 -20.89 6.04 2.13
CA VAL A 232 -21.10 7.34 2.77
C VAL A 232 -21.73 8.31 1.80
N ILE A 233 -21.25 8.32 0.56
CA ILE A 233 -21.79 9.18 -0.51
C ILE A 233 -23.25 8.82 -0.78
N GLU A 234 -23.58 7.55 -1.03
CA GLU A 234 -24.93 7.08 -1.29
C GLU A 234 -25.91 7.45 -0.17
N GLN A 235 -25.48 7.28 1.09
CA GLN A 235 -26.29 7.68 2.23
C GLN A 235 -26.53 9.18 2.32
N THR A 236 -25.54 9.98 1.92
CA THR A 236 -25.60 11.45 1.97
C THR A 236 -26.49 12.00 0.87
N ILE A 237 -26.27 11.57 -0.38
CA ILE A 237 -27.04 12.07 -1.54
C ILE A 237 -28.34 11.30 -1.77
N ARG A 238 -28.55 10.17 -1.05
CA ARG A 238 -29.70 9.27 -1.16
C ARG A 238 -29.96 8.74 -2.58
N GLN A 239 -28.88 8.52 -3.31
CA GLN A 239 -28.89 7.98 -4.68
C GLN A 239 -27.88 6.84 -4.79
N LYS A 240 -28.16 5.89 -5.68
CA LYS A 240 -27.19 4.85 -6.04
C LYS A 240 -26.10 5.45 -6.93
N LEU A 241 -24.87 5.07 -6.65
CA LEU A 241 -23.73 5.47 -7.46
C LEU A 241 -23.67 4.67 -8.76
N PRO A 242 -23.09 5.21 -9.83
CA PRO A 242 -22.82 4.46 -11.05
C PRO A 242 -21.98 3.21 -10.78
N GLU A 243 -22.16 2.20 -11.62
CA GLU A 243 -21.34 0.99 -11.55
C GLU A 243 -19.86 1.35 -11.74
N GLY A 244 -19.00 0.74 -10.93
CA GLY A 244 -17.56 1.01 -10.97
C GLY A 244 -17.13 2.36 -10.37
N PHE A 245 -18.04 3.14 -9.81
CA PHE A 245 -17.70 4.44 -9.21
C PHE A 245 -16.55 4.35 -8.22
N GLN A 246 -15.58 5.26 -8.31
CA GLN A 246 -14.34 5.29 -7.53
C GLN A 246 -13.42 4.07 -7.73
N ARG A 247 -13.65 3.22 -8.75
CA ARG A 247 -12.66 2.22 -9.13
C ARG A 247 -11.62 2.82 -10.08
N SER A 248 -10.44 2.22 -10.08
CA SER A 248 -9.32 2.71 -10.88
C SER A 248 -9.66 2.87 -12.36
N GLU A 249 -10.43 1.95 -12.95
CA GLU A 249 -10.85 2.03 -14.34
C GLU A 249 -11.77 3.24 -14.59
N PHE A 250 -12.74 3.45 -13.70
CA PHE A 250 -13.62 4.61 -13.75
C PHE A 250 -12.84 5.94 -13.65
N LEU A 251 -11.85 5.99 -12.76
CA LEU A 251 -11.02 7.18 -12.59
C LEU A 251 -10.10 7.45 -13.78
N LEU A 252 -9.60 6.40 -14.41
CA LEU A 252 -8.82 6.51 -15.65
C LEU A 252 -9.67 7.10 -16.78
N GLU A 253 -10.90 6.60 -16.98
CA GLU A 253 -11.85 7.13 -17.98
C GLU A 253 -12.22 8.60 -17.75
N HIS A 254 -12.17 9.05 -16.48
CA HIS A 254 -12.47 10.44 -16.11
C HIS A 254 -11.21 11.33 -15.98
N GLY A 255 -10.04 10.86 -16.41
CA GLY A 255 -8.82 11.63 -16.44
C GLY A 255 -8.19 11.95 -15.09
N MET A 256 -8.52 11.15 -14.05
CA MET A 256 -7.93 11.30 -12.72
C MET A 256 -6.69 10.42 -12.51
N LEU A 257 -6.46 9.48 -13.39
CA LEU A 257 -5.31 8.58 -13.38
C LEU A 257 -4.66 8.59 -14.76
N ASP A 258 -3.36 8.36 -14.81
CA ASP A 258 -2.59 8.24 -16.04
C ASP A 258 -2.58 6.79 -16.55
N MET A 259 -2.56 5.83 -15.63
CA MET A 259 -2.52 4.41 -15.97
C MET A 259 -3.22 3.54 -14.94
N VAL A 260 -3.79 2.42 -15.42
CA VAL A 260 -4.17 1.27 -14.58
C VAL A 260 -3.28 0.10 -15.00
N VAL A 261 -2.46 -0.40 -14.06
CA VAL A 261 -1.39 -1.36 -14.34
C VAL A 261 -1.48 -2.57 -13.43
N ASP A 262 -1.45 -3.76 -14.02
CA ASP A 262 -1.35 -5.00 -13.24
C ASP A 262 -0.04 -4.99 -12.44
N ARG A 263 -0.13 -5.42 -11.20
CA ARG A 263 1.01 -5.45 -10.26
C ARG A 263 2.23 -6.19 -10.82
N ARG A 264 1.98 -7.22 -11.63
CA ARG A 264 3.04 -8.04 -12.24
C ARG A 264 3.87 -7.26 -13.25
N GLU A 265 3.32 -6.19 -13.81
CA GLU A 265 3.96 -5.31 -14.81
C GLU A 265 4.41 -3.97 -14.19
N LEU A 266 4.00 -3.70 -12.95
CA LEU A 266 4.19 -2.39 -12.31
C LEU A 266 5.66 -1.99 -12.23
N LYS A 267 6.57 -2.92 -11.90
CA LYS A 267 8.02 -2.66 -11.83
C LYS A 267 8.57 -2.22 -13.18
N ASP A 268 8.17 -2.88 -14.26
CA ASP A 268 8.64 -2.57 -15.61
C ASP A 268 8.10 -1.22 -16.10
N VAL A 269 6.84 -0.89 -15.75
CA VAL A 269 6.25 0.41 -16.04
C VAL A 269 7.00 1.52 -15.31
N ILE A 270 7.21 1.38 -14.00
CA ILE A 270 7.98 2.35 -13.20
C ILE A 270 9.41 2.51 -13.77
N THR A 271 10.06 1.41 -14.12
CA THR A 271 11.41 1.45 -14.73
C THR A 271 11.43 2.27 -16.01
N ARG A 272 10.43 2.13 -16.87
CA ARG A 272 10.30 2.92 -18.11
C ARG A 272 10.12 4.40 -17.81
N ILE A 273 9.20 4.76 -16.89
CA ILE A 273 8.95 6.15 -16.49
C ILE A 273 10.23 6.78 -15.93
N LEU A 274 10.90 6.10 -15.02
CA LEU A 274 12.16 6.56 -14.44
C LEU A 274 13.26 6.73 -15.51
N THR A 275 13.19 5.95 -16.58
CA THR A 275 14.16 6.07 -17.69
C THR A 275 13.90 7.33 -18.51
N PHE A 276 12.65 7.69 -18.77
CA PHE A 276 12.28 8.92 -19.48
C PHE A 276 12.51 10.18 -18.63
N GLY A 277 12.13 10.15 -17.35
CA GLY A 277 12.24 11.28 -16.44
C GLY A 277 13.64 11.55 -15.88
N ALA A 278 14.60 10.69 -16.15
CA ALA A 278 15.94 10.85 -15.60
C ALA A 278 16.77 11.84 -16.42
N LYS A 279 17.41 12.79 -15.73
CA LYS A 279 18.50 13.55 -16.32
C LYS A 279 19.56 12.58 -16.88
N PRO A 280 20.17 12.84 -18.06
CA PRO A 280 21.27 12.03 -18.56
C PRO A 280 22.34 11.91 -17.47
N ARG A 281 22.71 10.67 -17.14
CA ARG A 281 23.81 10.43 -16.20
C ARG A 281 25.05 11.12 -16.80
N ALA A 282 25.61 12.11 -16.11
CA ALA A 282 26.88 12.66 -16.51
C ALA A 282 27.87 11.48 -16.68
N ALA A 283 28.41 11.31 -17.88
CA ALA A 283 29.37 10.26 -18.13
C ALA A 283 30.52 10.45 -17.12
N GLY A 284 30.68 9.51 -16.20
CA GLY A 284 31.81 9.51 -15.29
C GLY A 284 33.09 9.63 -16.08
N PRO A 285 34.16 10.24 -15.53
CA PRO A 285 35.39 10.39 -16.25
C PRO A 285 35.83 9.02 -16.77
N ALA A 286 36.08 8.94 -18.09
CA ALA A 286 36.56 7.73 -18.73
C ALA A 286 37.85 7.32 -18.00
N VAL A 287 37.82 6.11 -17.41
CA VAL A 287 39.08 5.53 -16.87
C VAL A 287 39.97 5.28 -18.04
N VAL A 288 40.90 6.20 -18.27
CA VAL A 288 41.97 6.02 -19.24
C VAL A 288 42.90 4.95 -18.63
N THR A 289 42.73 3.70 -19.02
CA THR A 289 43.69 2.67 -18.75
C THR A 289 44.96 3.01 -19.56
N ALA A 290 45.99 3.54 -18.89
CA ALA A 290 47.29 3.65 -19.46
C ALA A 290 47.77 2.24 -19.85
N ARG A 291 47.94 1.99 -21.13
CA ARG A 291 48.67 0.82 -21.64
C ARG A 291 50.14 1.09 -21.41
N SER A 292 50.73 0.28 -20.54
CA SER A 292 52.18 0.10 -20.44
C SER A 292 52.71 -0.74 -21.58
#